data_ea1e77b679bf1dbcf7842cf47e22c636
#
_entry.id   ea1e77b679bf1dbcf7842cf47e22c636
#
_cell.length_a   1.000
_cell.length_b   1.000
_cell.length_c   1.000
_cell.angle_alpha   90.00
_cell.angle_beta   90.00
_cell.angle_gamma   90.00
#
_symmetry.space_group_name_H-M   'P 1'
#
loop_
_entity.id
_entity.type
_entity.pdbx_description
1 polymer ?
#
loop_
_entity_poly.entity_id
_entity_poly.type
_entity_poly.pdbx_seq_one_letter_code
_entity_poly.pdbx_strand_id
1 'polypeptide(L)'
;MIHLQIKELIAEKAAQWGRRITLLEVADATGISRMTLNRMMRHQGYNTVTDHLDKLCSYFECDLNELVRYVPSKTETASSSRLAA
;
A
#
# COMPACT_ATOMS: atom_id res chain seq x y z
N MET A 1 5.38 0.27 12.33
CA MET A 1 4.53 -0.63 11.52
C MET A 1 4.32 -0.02 10.15
N ILE A 2 4.38 -0.84 9.13
CA ILE A 2 4.24 -0.36 7.77
C ILE A 2 2.80 -0.55 7.30
N HIS A 3 2.18 0.52 6.86
CA HIS A 3 0.82 0.48 6.35
C HIS A 3 0.86 0.59 4.83
N LEU A 4 0.06 -0.24 4.18
CA LEU A 4 -0.09 -0.17 2.73
C LEU A 4 -1.35 0.62 2.45
N GLN A 5 -1.20 1.71 1.72
CA GLN A 5 -2.31 2.65 1.48
C GLN A 5 -3.04 2.34 0.18
N ILE A 6 -3.32 1.06 -0.04
CA ILE A 6 -3.97 0.62 -1.26
C ILE A 6 -5.38 1.19 -1.37
N LYS A 7 -6.13 1.14 -0.28
CA LYS A 7 -7.50 1.62 -0.28
C LYS A 7 -7.55 3.11 -0.58
N GLU A 8 -6.65 3.87 0.04
CA GLU A 8 -6.56 5.30 -0.17
C GLU A 8 -6.18 5.63 -1.60
N LEU A 9 -5.25 4.85 -2.17
CA LEU A 9 -4.83 5.07 -3.54
C LEU A 9 -5.94 4.74 -4.52
N ILE A 10 -6.70 3.70 -4.25
CA ILE A 10 -7.83 3.36 -5.11
C ILE A 10 -8.81 4.53 -5.15
N ALA A 11 -9.13 5.09 -3.99
CA ALA A 11 -10.05 6.22 -3.93
C ALA A 11 -9.49 7.45 -4.63
N GLU A 12 -8.22 7.74 -4.39
CA GLU A 12 -7.58 8.90 -4.99
C GLU A 12 -7.50 8.80 -6.50
N LYS A 13 -7.07 7.65 -7.00
CA LYS A 13 -6.91 7.47 -8.44
C LYS A 13 -8.25 7.35 -9.13
N ALA A 14 -9.26 6.81 -8.46
CA ALA A 14 -10.60 6.79 -9.03
C ALA A 14 -11.08 8.22 -9.27
N ALA A 15 -10.82 9.11 -8.33
CA ALA A 15 -11.18 10.51 -8.49
C ALA A 15 -10.38 11.16 -9.62
N GLN A 16 -9.09 10.90 -9.68
CA GLN A 16 -8.24 11.49 -10.71
C GLN A 16 -8.59 10.99 -12.11
N TRP A 17 -8.88 9.69 -12.22
CA TRP A 17 -9.16 9.09 -13.53
C TRP A 17 -10.61 9.24 -13.93
N GLY A 18 -11.45 9.74 -13.03
CA GLY A 18 -12.85 9.98 -13.34
C GLY A 18 -13.65 8.71 -13.54
N ARG A 19 -13.25 7.61 -12.90
CA ARG A 19 -13.98 6.36 -13.00
C ARG A 19 -13.76 5.52 -11.76
N ARG A 20 -14.67 4.56 -11.58
CA ARG A 20 -14.56 3.65 -10.45
C ARG A 20 -13.45 2.62 -10.69
N ILE A 21 -12.67 2.36 -9.67
CA ILE A 21 -11.64 1.33 -9.70
C ILE A 21 -12.05 0.23 -8.74
N THR A 22 -12.16 -0.98 -9.26
CA THR A 22 -12.53 -2.12 -8.41
C THR A 22 -11.29 -2.91 -8.05
N LEU A 23 -11.39 -3.68 -6.96
CA LEU A 23 -10.29 -4.51 -6.54
C LEU A 23 -9.99 -5.58 -7.59
N LEU A 24 -11.01 -6.06 -8.26
CA LEU A 24 -10.83 -7.04 -9.32
C LEU A 24 -9.99 -6.46 -10.46
N GLU A 25 -10.24 -5.23 -10.80
CA GLU A 25 -9.48 -4.56 -11.85
C GLU A 25 -8.01 -4.43 -11.46
N VAL A 26 -7.76 -4.07 -10.21
CA VAL A 26 -6.38 -3.97 -9.73
C VAL A 26 -5.71 -5.34 -9.76
N ALA A 27 -6.42 -6.38 -9.36
CA ALA A 27 -5.90 -7.72 -9.38
C ALA A 27 -5.52 -8.14 -10.81
N ASP A 28 -6.39 -7.87 -11.75
CA ASP A 28 -6.13 -8.24 -13.14
C ASP A 28 -4.94 -7.48 -13.71
N ALA A 29 -4.83 -6.21 -13.39
CA ALA A 29 -3.77 -5.37 -13.95
C ALA A 29 -2.42 -5.68 -13.33
N THR A 30 -2.38 -6.02 -12.06
CA THR A 30 -1.12 -6.24 -11.36
C THR A 30 -0.71 -7.70 -11.32
N GLY A 31 -1.64 -8.61 -11.56
CA GLY A 31 -1.36 -10.03 -11.41
C GLY A 31 -1.36 -10.49 -9.97
N ILE A 32 -1.72 -9.63 -9.04
CA ILE A 32 -1.81 -9.98 -7.63
C ILE A 32 -3.23 -10.47 -7.37
N SER A 33 -3.38 -11.61 -6.69
CA SER A 33 -4.70 -12.16 -6.46
C SER A 33 -5.54 -11.21 -5.60
N ARG A 34 -6.83 -11.23 -5.83
CA ARG A 34 -7.76 -10.39 -5.08
C ARG A 34 -7.70 -10.69 -3.60
N MET A 35 -7.49 -11.96 -3.25
CA MET A 35 -7.37 -12.35 -1.86
C MET A 35 -6.13 -11.71 -1.21
N THR A 36 -5.02 -11.72 -1.92
CA THR A 36 -3.80 -11.11 -1.42
C THR A 36 -3.97 -9.61 -1.24
N LEU A 37 -4.57 -8.95 -2.24
CA LEU A 37 -4.81 -7.51 -2.14
C LEU A 37 -5.70 -7.21 -0.95
N ASN A 38 -6.72 -8.01 -0.73
CA ASN A 38 -7.64 -7.81 0.38
C ASN A 38 -6.90 -7.93 1.71
N ARG A 39 -6.01 -8.91 1.82
CA ARG A 39 -5.20 -9.07 3.03
C ARG A 39 -4.29 -7.89 3.25
N MET A 40 -3.68 -7.40 2.18
CA MET A 40 -2.79 -6.25 2.27
C MET A 40 -3.55 -5.00 2.74
N MET A 41 -4.80 -4.87 2.36
CA MET A 41 -5.62 -3.73 2.75
C MET A 41 -6.13 -3.83 4.17
N ARG A 42 -6.38 -5.04 4.65
CA ARG A 42 -7.02 -5.24 5.94
C ARG A 42 -6.07 -5.46 7.08
N HIS A 43 -4.87 -5.96 6.81
CA HIS A 43 -3.92 -6.30 7.85
C HIS A 43 -2.77 -5.32 7.86
N GLN A 44 -2.70 -4.51 8.90
CA GLN A 44 -1.57 -3.59 9.07
C GLN A 44 -0.32 -4.41 9.31
N GLY A 45 0.76 -3.99 8.68
CA GLY A 45 2.01 -4.69 8.84
C GLY A 45 2.06 -6.03 8.13
N TYR A 46 1.18 -6.25 7.17
CA TYR A 46 1.15 -7.49 6.42
C TYR A 46 2.46 -7.65 5.63
N ASN A 47 3.04 -8.83 5.71
CA ASN A 47 4.25 -9.12 4.96
C ASN A 47 3.93 -9.27 3.48
N THR A 48 4.66 -8.56 2.66
CA THR A 48 4.47 -8.67 1.23
C THR A 48 5.85 -8.62 0.57
N VAL A 49 5.90 -8.98 -0.70
CA VAL A 49 7.16 -8.93 -1.43
C VAL A 49 7.26 -7.64 -2.20
N THR A 50 8.49 -7.21 -2.44
CA THR A 50 8.71 -5.94 -3.14
C THR A 50 8.16 -5.96 -4.56
N ASP A 51 8.05 -7.14 -5.16
CA ASP A 51 7.49 -7.27 -6.49
C ASP A 51 6.02 -6.79 -6.51
N HIS A 52 5.26 -7.10 -5.47
CA HIS A 52 3.89 -6.62 -5.37
C HIS A 52 3.85 -5.10 -5.25
N LEU A 53 4.77 -4.54 -4.47
CA LEU A 53 4.84 -3.10 -4.31
C LEU A 53 5.18 -2.43 -5.63
N ASP A 54 6.10 -3.02 -6.37
CA ASP A 54 6.49 -2.50 -7.67
C ASP A 54 5.30 -2.47 -8.63
N LYS A 55 4.55 -3.56 -8.67
CA LYS A 55 3.41 -3.65 -9.57
C LYS A 55 2.30 -2.69 -9.20
N LEU A 56 2.08 -2.50 -7.91
CA LEU A 56 1.07 -1.55 -7.45
C LEU A 56 1.48 -0.12 -7.77
N CYS A 57 2.74 0.23 -7.56
CA CYS A 57 3.22 1.56 -7.91
C CYS A 57 3.10 1.81 -9.40
N SER A 58 3.41 0.80 -10.20
CA SER A 58 3.30 0.92 -11.64
C SER A 58 1.85 1.11 -12.08
N TYR A 59 0.95 0.35 -11.49
CA TYR A 59 -0.45 0.45 -11.84
C TYR A 59 -1.05 1.80 -11.46
N PHE A 60 -0.76 2.26 -10.24
CA PHE A 60 -1.30 3.53 -9.76
C PHE A 60 -0.49 4.73 -10.24
N GLU A 61 0.63 4.48 -10.90
CA GLU A 61 1.53 5.55 -11.37
C GLU A 61 1.91 6.46 -10.23
N CYS A 62 2.39 5.87 -9.15
CA CYS A 62 2.75 6.61 -7.96
C CYS A 62 4.12 6.18 -7.45
N ASP A 63 4.66 6.97 -6.54
CA ASP A 63 5.91 6.63 -5.89
C ASP A 63 5.66 5.70 -4.72
N LEU A 64 6.70 5.02 -4.29
CA LEU A 64 6.57 4.08 -3.18
C LEU A 64 6.09 4.77 -1.91
N ASN A 65 6.53 5.99 -1.68
CA ASN A 65 6.14 6.71 -0.47
C ASN A 65 4.65 7.09 -0.47
N GLU A 66 4.00 7.01 -1.62
CA GLU A 66 2.56 7.23 -1.68
C GLU A 66 1.81 5.94 -1.38
N LEU A 67 2.42 4.79 -1.65
CA LEU A 67 1.80 3.50 -1.43
C LEU A 67 2.04 3.01 0.00
N VAL A 68 3.21 3.26 0.54
CA VAL A 68 3.65 2.72 1.81
C VAL A 68 3.83 3.85 2.80
N ARG A 69 3.35 3.64 4.03
CA ARG A 69 3.49 4.61 5.08
C ARG A 69 4.00 3.93 6.33
N TYR A 70 5.00 4.50 6.95
CA TYR A 70 5.51 3.98 8.21
C TYR A 70 4.83 4.70 9.35
N VAL A 71 4.23 3.93 10.25
CA VAL A 71 3.59 4.47 11.43
C VAL A 71 4.29 3.84 12.63
N PRO A 72 5.04 4.61 13.40
CA PRO A 72 5.72 4.03 14.56
C PRO A 72 4.72 3.61 15.62
N SER A 73 5.03 2.51 16.29
CA SER A 73 4.17 2.08 17.37
C SER A 73 4.49 2.95 18.59
N LYS A 74 3.62 2.88 19.58
CA LYS A 74 3.82 3.66 20.79
C LYS A 74 5.13 3.37 21.46
N THR A 75 5.47 2.11 21.54
CA THR A 75 6.70 1.73 22.23
C THR A 75 7.91 2.17 21.46
N GLU A 76 7.77 2.42 20.21
CA GLU A 76 8.90 2.83 19.42
C GLU A 76 9.23 4.28 19.57
N THR A 77 8.44 4.98 20.30
CA THR A 77 8.75 6.37 20.56
C THR A 77 10.16 6.49 21.11
N ALA A 78 10.48 5.63 22.05
CA ALA A 78 11.81 5.65 22.61
C ALA A 78 12.83 5.20 21.59
N SER A 79 12.47 4.23 20.82
CA SER A 79 13.44 3.70 19.89
C SER A 79 13.64 4.61 18.71
N SER A 80 12.70 5.47 18.44
CA SER A 80 12.87 6.34 17.32
C SER A 80 14.08 7.23 17.50
N SER A 81 14.46 7.45 18.70
CA SER A 81 15.62 8.30 18.94
C SER A 81 16.88 7.66 18.40
N ARG A 82 16.93 6.37 18.37
CA ARG A 82 18.13 5.74 17.91
C ARG A 82 18.23 5.77 16.43
N LEU A 83 17.21 6.14 15.80
CA LEU A 83 17.28 6.28 14.38
C LEU A 83 18.23 7.33 14.00
N ALA A 84 18.50 8.18 14.89
CA ALA A 84 19.48 9.18 14.62
C ALA A 84 20.79 8.52 14.30
N ALA A 85 20.92 7.34 14.73
CA ALA A 85 22.16 6.64 14.48
C ALA A 85 22.30 6.28 13.01
#